data_11a044055b408965c3020e1ac416e586
#
_entry.id   11a044055b408965c3020e1ac416e586
#
_cell.length_a   1.000
_cell.length_b   1.000
_cell.length_c   1.000
_cell.angle_alpha   90.00
_cell.angle_beta   90.00
_cell.angle_gamma   90.00
#
_symmetry.space_group_name_H-M   'P 1'
#
loop_
_entity.id
_entity.type
_entity.pdbx_description
1 polymer ?
#
loop_
_entity_poly.entity_id
_entity_poly.type
_entity_poly.pdbx_seq_one_letter_code
_entity_poly.pdbx_strand_id
1 'polypeptide(L)'
;NIDGNISIGDGTELKSHVSITGRTTIGKNNKFYPFSNIGCDPQDLKFSGEDRFLEIGDSNTFRENVTISKGTQDGGMKTIINNNNLFMTGVHIAHDCKINNNNIFVNQVTLGGHVNILNNVVIGGLSAVIQFVTIGSYSMIGGMSGIDKNVLPFSLAIGNRAKLRGLNLVGIRRNNFNKEDINKINTLHESFIGKDINLSTKDKVESIFY
;
A
#
# COMPACT_ATOMS: atom_id res chain seq x y z
N ASN A 1 16.83 17.35 4.15
CA ASN A 1 16.03 18.42 4.72
C ASN A 1 15.01 17.83 5.70
N ILE A 2 14.87 18.38 6.89
CA ILE A 2 13.84 18.03 7.86
C ILE A 2 13.15 19.33 8.23
N ASP A 3 11.83 19.43 7.96
CA ASP A 3 11.08 20.66 8.15
C ASP A 3 9.64 20.37 8.60
N GLY A 4 9.25 20.91 9.76
CA GLY A 4 7.94 20.71 10.35
C GLY A 4 7.97 20.01 11.72
N ASN A 5 6.84 19.48 12.14
CA ASN A 5 6.70 18.74 13.39
C ASN A 5 7.00 17.25 13.16
N ILE A 6 8.26 16.86 13.27
CA ILE A 6 8.77 15.55 12.91
C ILE A 6 9.19 14.77 14.17
N SER A 7 8.73 13.54 14.30
CA SER A 7 9.20 12.57 15.30
C SER A 7 9.77 11.34 14.60
N ILE A 8 10.98 10.90 15.01
CA ILE A 8 11.66 9.75 14.41
C ILE A 8 12.12 8.80 15.52
N GLY A 9 11.71 7.55 15.44
CA GLY A 9 12.06 6.49 16.38
C GLY A 9 13.49 5.98 16.21
N ASP A 10 13.99 5.33 17.26
CA ASP A 10 15.35 4.82 17.38
C ASP A 10 15.72 3.84 16.25
N GLY A 11 16.98 3.84 15.83
CA GLY A 11 17.51 2.97 14.80
C GLY A 11 17.05 3.29 13.37
N THR A 12 16.29 4.36 13.17
CA THR A 12 15.90 4.81 11.83
C THR A 12 17.07 5.50 11.14
N GLU A 13 17.37 5.08 9.91
CA GLU A 13 18.47 5.58 9.10
C GLU A 13 17.97 6.49 7.98
N LEU A 14 18.49 7.70 7.91
CA LEU A 14 18.28 8.63 6.80
C LEU A 14 19.57 8.71 5.96
N LYS A 15 19.51 8.28 4.71
CA LYS A 15 20.64 8.44 3.77
C LYS A 15 20.69 9.89 3.25
N SER A 16 21.65 10.19 2.38
CA SER A 16 21.83 11.54 1.83
C SER A 16 20.59 12.03 1.06
N HIS A 17 20.32 13.34 1.07
CA HIS A 17 19.27 13.99 0.29
C HIS A 17 17.84 13.49 0.57
N VAL A 18 17.58 12.92 1.73
CA VAL A 18 16.21 12.63 2.19
C VAL A 18 15.54 13.92 2.64
N SER A 19 14.30 14.13 2.21
CA SER A 19 13.44 15.22 2.69
C SER A 19 12.27 14.65 3.48
N ILE A 20 12.05 15.18 4.70
CA ILE A 20 10.90 14.82 5.55
C ILE A 20 10.24 16.14 5.96
N THR A 21 8.93 16.25 5.71
CA THR A 21 8.20 17.51 5.92
C THR A 21 6.87 17.30 6.64
N GLY A 22 6.26 18.41 7.06
CA GLY A 22 4.90 18.45 7.63
C GLY A 22 4.80 17.88 9.04
N ARG A 23 3.66 17.31 9.40
CA ARG A 23 3.45 16.55 10.65
C ARG A 23 3.65 15.06 10.39
N THR A 24 4.88 14.61 10.58
CA THR A 24 5.28 13.25 10.23
C THR A 24 5.84 12.53 11.46
N THR A 25 5.21 11.41 11.81
CA THR A 25 5.69 10.49 12.85
C THR A 25 6.24 9.23 12.19
N ILE A 26 7.48 8.88 12.52
CA ILE A 26 8.18 7.71 11.99
C ILE A 26 8.59 6.84 13.16
N GLY A 27 8.26 5.56 13.11
CA GLY A 27 8.66 4.57 14.10
C GLY A 27 10.14 4.19 14.03
N LYS A 28 10.47 3.00 14.54
CA LYS A 28 11.83 2.53 14.73
C LYS A 28 12.36 1.74 13.52
N ASN A 29 13.70 1.70 13.39
CA ASN A 29 14.42 0.82 12.44
C ASN A 29 14.00 1.00 10.96
N ASN A 30 13.48 2.15 10.58
CA ASN A 30 13.16 2.45 9.18
C ASN A 30 14.43 2.85 8.41
N LYS A 31 14.43 2.64 7.09
CA LYS A 31 15.54 3.03 6.20
C LYS A 31 15.03 3.87 5.06
N PHE A 32 15.54 5.09 4.94
CA PHE A 32 15.21 6.01 3.85
C PHE A 32 16.43 6.22 2.96
N TYR A 33 16.28 5.91 1.69
CA TYR A 33 17.34 6.01 0.68
C TYR A 33 17.31 7.37 -0.03
N PRO A 34 18.38 7.72 -0.76
CA PRO A 34 18.55 9.05 -1.32
C PRO A 34 17.38 9.54 -2.16
N PHE A 35 17.13 10.85 -2.07
CA PHE A 35 16.08 11.56 -2.80
C PHE A 35 14.65 11.13 -2.50
N SER A 36 14.41 10.36 -1.44
CA SER A 36 13.03 10.13 -0.97
C SER A 36 12.43 11.38 -0.35
N ASN A 37 11.15 11.62 -0.62
CA ASN A 37 10.39 12.80 -0.20
C ASN A 37 9.16 12.38 0.60
N ILE A 38 9.21 12.58 1.89
CA ILE A 38 8.30 11.99 2.89
C ILE A 38 7.49 13.09 3.55
N GLY A 39 6.14 12.94 3.55
CA GLY A 39 5.23 13.91 4.14
C GLY A 39 5.00 15.16 3.27
N CYS A 40 5.26 15.03 1.96
CA CYS A 40 5.00 16.13 1.02
C CYS A 40 3.51 16.46 0.92
N ASP A 41 3.22 17.65 0.41
CA ASP A 41 1.87 18.10 0.18
C ASP A 41 1.13 17.18 -0.78
N PRO A 42 -0.17 16.93 -0.53
CA PRO A 42 -1.01 16.18 -1.44
C PRO A 42 -1.10 16.81 -2.83
N GLN A 43 -1.08 15.98 -3.87
CA GLN A 43 -1.33 16.41 -5.25
C GLN A 43 -2.84 16.39 -5.52
N ASP A 44 -3.61 17.01 -4.64
CA ASP A 44 -5.07 17.15 -4.74
C ASP A 44 -5.41 18.61 -5.00
N LEU A 45 -6.23 18.88 -6.02
CA LEU A 45 -6.67 20.23 -6.37
C LEU A 45 -7.48 20.92 -5.26
N LYS A 46 -8.03 20.16 -4.32
CA LYS A 46 -8.76 20.68 -3.16
C LYS A 46 -7.84 21.03 -1.98
N PHE A 47 -6.59 20.59 -2.02
CA PHE A 47 -5.65 20.86 -0.94
C PHE A 47 -5.34 22.37 -0.88
N SER A 48 -5.56 22.99 0.28
CA SER A 48 -5.41 24.43 0.51
C SER A 48 -4.32 24.75 1.56
N GLY A 49 -3.42 23.81 1.84
CA GLY A 49 -2.30 24.02 2.78
C GLY A 49 -2.61 23.53 4.20
N GLU A 50 -3.60 22.68 4.39
CA GLU A 50 -3.97 22.15 5.68
C GLU A 50 -2.84 21.33 6.31
N ASP A 51 -2.63 21.53 7.60
CA ASP A 51 -1.65 20.79 8.38
C ASP A 51 -2.20 19.40 8.75
N ARG A 52 -1.81 18.38 8.01
CA ARG A 52 -2.27 17.00 8.13
C ARG A 52 -1.12 16.05 8.38
N PHE A 53 -1.43 14.80 8.69
CA PHE A 53 -0.52 13.84 9.27
C PHE A 53 -0.03 12.79 8.28
N LEU A 54 1.20 12.34 8.51
CA LEU A 54 1.74 11.08 8.00
C LEU A 54 2.24 10.26 9.19
N GLU A 55 1.76 9.03 9.31
CA GLU A 55 2.20 8.07 10.33
C GLU A 55 2.89 6.88 9.65
N ILE A 56 4.14 6.62 10.03
CA ILE A 56 4.94 5.48 9.54
C ILE A 56 5.33 4.64 10.76
N GLY A 57 5.02 3.34 10.72
CA GLY A 57 5.42 2.37 11.73
C GLY A 57 6.88 1.98 11.67
N ASP A 58 7.18 0.73 11.99
CA ASP A 58 8.54 0.24 12.20
C ASP A 58 9.07 -0.58 11.01
N SER A 59 10.39 -0.62 10.87
CA SER A 59 11.11 -1.57 9.99
C SER A 59 10.74 -1.49 8.51
N ASN A 60 10.32 -0.33 8.03
CA ASN A 60 10.06 -0.11 6.61
C ASN A 60 11.33 0.30 5.87
N THR A 61 11.39 -0.03 4.59
CA THR A 61 12.48 0.39 3.69
C THR A 61 11.90 1.21 2.55
N PHE A 62 12.34 2.45 2.43
CA PHE A 62 11.97 3.37 1.35
C PHE A 62 13.19 3.60 0.47
N ARG A 63 13.18 3.02 -0.74
CA ARG A 63 14.27 3.13 -1.69
C ARG A 63 14.30 4.52 -2.34
N GLU A 64 15.22 4.70 -3.26
CA GLU A 64 15.49 5.99 -3.89
C GLU A 64 14.25 6.58 -4.57
N ASN A 65 14.10 7.90 -4.49
CA ASN A 65 13.01 8.66 -5.12
C ASN A 65 11.58 8.22 -4.71
N VAL A 66 11.40 7.56 -3.59
CA VAL A 66 10.07 7.29 -3.05
C VAL A 66 9.43 8.61 -2.61
N THR A 67 8.15 8.79 -2.95
CA THR A 67 7.37 9.97 -2.54
C THR A 67 6.12 9.54 -1.78
N ILE A 68 5.86 10.20 -0.65
CA ILE A 68 4.69 9.90 0.20
C ILE A 68 4.03 11.19 0.61
N SER A 69 2.76 11.37 0.25
CA SER A 69 1.97 12.52 0.66
C SER A 69 1.33 12.31 2.04
N LYS A 70 1.23 13.39 2.82
CA LYS A 70 0.39 13.42 4.03
C LYS A 70 -1.09 13.34 3.68
N GLY A 71 -1.97 13.19 4.67
CA GLY A 71 -3.41 13.15 4.47
C GLY A 71 -4.04 14.48 4.05
N THR A 72 -5.35 14.46 3.79
CA THR A 72 -6.18 15.63 3.50
C THR A 72 -7.30 15.78 4.52
N GLN A 73 -7.98 16.93 4.56
CA GLN A 73 -9.07 17.18 5.50
C GLN A 73 -10.25 16.23 5.30
N ASP A 74 -10.62 16.02 4.06
CA ASP A 74 -11.79 15.22 3.69
C ASP A 74 -11.50 13.71 3.67
N GLY A 75 -10.22 13.31 3.74
CA GLY A 75 -9.77 11.92 3.60
C GLY A 75 -9.54 11.14 4.89
N GLY A 76 -9.79 11.76 6.06
CA GLY A 76 -9.50 11.14 7.35
C GLY A 76 -8.22 11.69 8.00
N MET A 77 -7.70 12.76 7.46
CA MET A 77 -6.62 13.61 7.98
C MET A 77 -5.21 12.99 7.95
N LYS A 78 -5.05 11.73 7.57
CA LYS A 78 -3.74 11.09 7.64
C LYS A 78 -3.50 9.97 6.62
N THR A 79 -2.27 9.89 6.15
CA THR A 79 -1.73 8.72 5.48
C THR A 79 -1.06 7.82 6.51
N ILE A 80 -1.30 6.51 6.44
CA ILE A 80 -0.80 5.54 7.42
C ILE A 80 -0.02 4.45 6.69
N ILE A 81 1.20 4.18 7.16
CA ILE A 81 2.03 3.06 6.73
C ILE A 81 2.42 2.28 7.97
N ASN A 82 1.99 1.04 8.07
CA ASN A 82 2.34 0.17 9.20
C ASN A 82 3.76 -0.40 9.03
N ASN A 83 4.00 -1.67 9.34
CA ASN A 83 5.34 -2.18 9.58
C ASN A 83 5.86 -3.11 8.48
N ASN A 84 7.18 -3.23 8.37
CA ASN A 84 7.88 -4.23 7.54
C ASN A 84 7.57 -4.14 6.04
N ASN A 85 7.29 -2.96 5.52
CA ASN A 85 7.00 -2.77 4.10
C ASN A 85 8.28 -2.40 3.32
N LEU A 86 8.35 -2.83 2.08
CA LEU A 86 9.40 -2.45 1.12
C LEU A 86 8.80 -1.62 -0.01
N PHE A 87 9.25 -0.38 -0.11
CA PHE A 87 8.95 0.52 -1.23
C PHE A 87 10.20 0.64 -2.10
N MET A 88 10.16 0.04 -3.29
CA MET A 88 11.29 0.10 -4.21
C MET A 88 11.37 1.46 -4.91
N THR A 89 12.40 1.66 -5.72
CA THR A 89 12.73 2.93 -6.35
C THR A 89 11.55 3.55 -7.09
N GLY A 90 11.29 4.84 -6.81
CA GLY A 90 10.29 5.64 -7.50
C GLY A 90 8.83 5.32 -7.16
N VAL A 91 8.57 4.57 -6.10
CA VAL A 91 7.19 4.32 -5.63
C VAL A 91 6.55 5.63 -5.16
N HIS A 92 5.30 5.85 -5.55
CA HIS A 92 4.49 6.98 -5.11
C HIS A 92 3.29 6.52 -4.29
N ILE A 93 3.12 7.09 -3.11
CA ILE A 93 1.97 6.90 -2.23
C ILE A 93 1.25 8.24 -2.09
N ALA A 94 0.05 8.34 -2.64
CA ALA A 94 -0.76 9.54 -2.51
C ALA A 94 -1.39 9.66 -1.10
N HIS A 95 -2.11 10.75 -0.89
CA HIS A 95 -2.74 11.12 0.37
C HIS A 95 -3.79 10.11 0.85
N ASP A 96 -3.98 10.04 2.16
CA ASP A 96 -5.02 9.24 2.83
C ASP A 96 -4.95 7.71 2.55
N CYS A 97 -3.84 7.23 2.01
CA CYS A 97 -3.61 5.80 1.85
C CYS A 97 -3.42 5.12 3.22
N LYS A 98 -3.86 3.87 3.31
CA LYS A 98 -3.62 2.98 4.45
C LYS A 98 -2.89 1.74 3.98
N ILE A 99 -1.68 1.54 4.47
CA ILE A 99 -0.82 0.41 4.09
C ILE A 99 -0.52 -0.41 5.34
N ASN A 100 -0.99 -1.65 5.36
CA ASN A 100 -0.76 -2.56 6.48
C ASN A 100 0.66 -3.13 6.42
N ASN A 101 0.87 -4.38 6.83
CA ASN A 101 2.19 -4.91 7.10
C ASN A 101 2.71 -5.84 6.01
N ASN A 102 4.05 -5.96 5.92
CA ASN A 102 4.77 -6.95 5.11
C ASN A 102 4.49 -6.84 3.59
N ASN A 103 4.22 -5.65 3.09
CA ASN A 103 3.92 -5.43 1.68
C ASN A 103 5.18 -5.10 0.88
N ILE A 104 5.17 -5.44 -0.41
CA ILE A 104 6.26 -5.14 -1.36
C ILE A 104 5.69 -4.36 -2.54
N PHE A 105 6.17 -3.14 -2.70
CA PHE A 105 5.88 -2.27 -3.85
C PHE A 105 7.12 -2.25 -4.73
N VAL A 106 7.03 -2.86 -5.91
CA VAL A 106 8.14 -2.93 -6.85
C VAL A 106 8.30 -1.58 -7.57
N ASN A 107 9.42 -1.34 -8.20
CA ASN A 107 9.79 -0.06 -8.81
C ASN A 107 8.65 0.62 -9.57
N GLN A 108 8.50 1.94 -9.35
CA GLN A 108 7.53 2.81 -10.03
C GLN A 108 6.05 2.45 -9.81
N VAL A 109 5.71 1.73 -8.76
CA VAL A 109 4.31 1.55 -8.35
C VAL A 109 3.73 2.88 -7.89
N THR A 110 2.52 3.18 -8.35
CA THR A 110 1.82 4.42 -7.99
C THR A 110 0.46 4.10 -7.37
N LEU A 111 0.22 4.59 -6.16
CA LEU A 111 -1.09 4.53 -5.52
C LEU A 111 -1.76 5.90 -5.58
N GLY A 112 -3.01 5.93 -6.07
CA GLY A 112 -3.91 7.08 -5.94
C GLY A 112 -4.36 7.30 -4.49
N GLY A 113 -5.02 8.41 -4.20
CA GLY A 113 -5.50 8.73 -2.86
C GLY A 113 -6.49 7.69 -2.31
N HIS A 114 -6.53 7.55 -0.98
CA HIS A 114 -7.47 6.67 -0.27
C HIS A 114 -7.34 5.17 -0.58
N VAL A 115 -6.24 4.73 -1.17
CA VAL A 115 -5.99 3.31 -1.43
C VAL A 115 -5.71 2.59 -0.11
N ASN A 116 -6.30 1.41 0.06
CA ASN A 116 -6.09 0.55 1.21
C ASN A 116 -5.38 -0.74 0.77
N ILE A 117 -4.18 -0.99 1.31
CA ILE A 117 -3.40 -2.20 1.05
C ILE A 117 -3.34 -3.02 2.32
N LEU A 118 -3.89 -4.22 2.30
CA LEU A 118 -3.88 -5.11 3.45
C LEU A 118 -2.49 -5.74 3.64
N ASN A 119 -2.42 -6.95 4.23
CA ASN A 119 -1.12 -7.53 4.59
C ASN A 119 -0.54 -8.44 3.49
N ASN A 120 0.79 -8.53 3.41
CA ASN A 120 1.52 -9.47 2.54
C ASN A 120 1.16 -9.33 1.05
N VAL A 121 0.86 -8.12 0.61
CA VAL A 121 0.56 -7.81 -0.79
C VAL A 121 1.86 -7.55 -1.55
N VAL A 122 1.95 -8.05 -2.77
CA VAL A 122 3.04 -7.72 -3.70
C VAL A 122 2.46 -7.00 -4.92
N ILE A 123 2.93 -5.79 -5.19
CA ILE A 123 2.52 -5.02 -6.37
C ILE A 123 3.70 -4.93 -7.33
N GLY A 124 3.55 -5.54 -8.50
CA GLY A 124 4.58 -5.58 -9.55
C GLY A 124 4.88 -4.19 -10.14
N GLY A 125 6.10 -4.03 -10.60
CA GLY A 125 6.62 -2.73 -11.07
C GLY A 125 5.79 -2.10 -12.19
N LEU A 126 5.81 -0.76 -12.26
CA LEU A 126 5.07 0.05 -13.24
C LEU A 126 3.54 -0.14 -13.16
N SER A 127 3.04 -0.61 -12.03
CA SER A 127 1.58 -0.76 -11.81
C SER A 127 1.01 0.49 -11.13
N ALA A 128 -0.24 0.81 -11.48
CA ALA A 128 -0.97 1.91 -10.89
C ALA A 128 -2.29 1.44 -10.28
N VAL A 129 -2.63 1.97 -9.12
CA VAL A 129 -3.89 1.69 -8.41
C VAL A 129 -4.68 2.99 -8.32
N ILE A 130 -5.90 3.01 -8.84
CA ILE A 130 -6.75 4.21 -8.78
C ILE A 130 -7.24 4.47 -7.34
N GLN A 131 -7.75 5.66 -7.10
CA GLN A 131 -8.29 6.09 -5.80
C GLN A 131 -9.35 5.14 -5.26
N PHE A 132 -9.42 5.02 -3.92
CA PHE A 132 -10.42 4.26 -3.15
C PHE A 132 -10.39 2.73 -3.34
N VAL A 133 -9.42 2.19 -4.04
CA VAL A 133 -9.28 0.73 -4.20
C VAL A 133 -8.73 0.11 -2.93
N THR A 134 -9.27 -1.05 -2.57
CA THR A 134 -8.72 -1.95 -1.54
C THR A 134 -8.11 -3.19 -2.20
N ILE A 135 -6.86 -3.51 -1.84
CA ILE A 135 -6.18 -4.74 -2.24
C ILE A 135 -6.07 -5.66 -1.03
N GLY A 136 -6.72 -6.84 -1.15
CA GLY A 136 -6.80 -7.84 -0.10
C GLY A 136 -5.46 -8.51 0.21
N SER A 137 -5.36 -9.07 1.42
CA SER A 137 -4.13 -9.71 1.91
C SER A 137 -3.66 -10.85 1.00
N TYR A 138 -2.34 -11.05 0.94
CA TYR A 138 -1.69 -12.10 0.15
C TYR A 138 -1.94 -12.03 -1.36
N SER A 139 -2.45 -10.91 -1.86
CA SER A 139 -2.64 -10.71 -3.30
C SER A 139 -1.34 -10.38 -4.01
N MET A 140 -1.28 -10.75 -5.28
CA MET A 140 -0.22 -10.37 -6.21
C MET A 140 -0.81 -9.57 -7.37
N ILE A 141 -0.28 -8.40 -7.60
CA ILE A 141 -0.54 -7.59 -8.78
C ILE A 141 0.62 -7.79 -9.75
N GLY A 142 0.34 -8.29 -10.94
CA GLY A 142 1.35 -8.41 -11.98
C GLY A 142 1.90 -7.06 -12.43
N GLY A 143 3.14 -7.03 -12.87
CA GLY A 143 3.74 -5.77 -13.36
C GLY A 143 2.98 -5.13 -14.52
N MET A 144 3.11 -3.81 -14.69
CA MET A 144 2.45 -3.01 -15.73
C MET A 144 0.91 -3.13 -15.70
N SER A 145 0.33 -3.26 -14.50
CA SER A 145 -1.12 -3.41 -14.33
C SER A 145 -1.78 -2.10 -13.88
N GLY A 146 -2.97 -1.84 -14.42
CA GLY A 146 -3.86 -0.78 -13.95
C GLY A 146 -5.00 -1.35 -13.13
N ILE A 147 -5.05 -1.05 -11.83
CA ILE A 147 -6.05 -1.57 -10.90
C ILE A 147 -7.15 -0.53 -10.72
N ASP A 148 -8.34 -0.82 -11.24
CA ASP A 148 -9.51 0.04 -11.21
C ASP A 148 -10.68 -0.49 -10.35
N LYS A 149 -10.48 -1.63 -9.67
CA LYS A 149 -11.45 -2.27 -8.77
C LYS A 149 -10.74 -2.92 -7.58
N ASN A 150 -11.49 -3.16 -6.51
CA ASN A 150 -10.99 -3.91 -5.37
C ASN A 150 -10.50 -5.30 -5.79
N VAL A 151 -9.42 -5.75 -5.17
CA VAL A 151 -8.81 -7.06 -5.42
C VAL A 151 -9.06 -7.96 -4.21
N LEU A 152 -9.65 -9.12 -4.46
CA LEU A 152 -9.90 -10.12 -3.41
C LEU A 152 -8.58 -10.61 -2.80
N PRO A 153 -8.55 -10.94 -1.50
CA PRO A 153 -7.39 -11.60 -0.89
C PRO A 153 -6.95 -12.85 -1.64
N PHE A 154 -5.68 -13.18 -1.52
CA PHE A 154 -5.05 -14.35 -2.15
C PHE A 154 -5.11 -14.37 -3.68
N SER A 155 -5.47 -13.29 -4.33
CA SER A 155 -5.69 -13.23 -5.76
C SER A 155 -4.45 -12.86 -6.56
N LEU A 156 -4.40 -13.33 -7.80
CA LEU A 156 -3.51 -12.82 -8.83
C LEU A 156 -4.30 -11.95 -9.80
N ALA A 157 -3.99 -10.65 -9.88
CA ALA A 157 -4.61 -9.70 -10.80
C ALA A 157 -3.57 -9.11 -11.77
N ILE A 158 -3.85 -9.13 -13.07
CA ILE A 158 -2.88 -8.71 -14.11
C ILE A 158 -3.58 -7.98 -15.25
N GLY A 159 -2.94 -6.96 -15.77
CA GLY A 159 -3.23 -6.28 -17.02
C GLY A 159 -3.69 -4.83 -16.84
N ASN A 160 -3.78 -4.10 -17.94
CA ASN A 160 -4.35 -2.76 -17.95
C ASN A 160 -5.88 -2.87 -17.93
N ARG A 161 -6.50 -2.30 -16.89
CA ARG A 161 -7.76 -2.72 -16.27
C ARG A 161 -7.67 -4.19 -15.88
N ALA A 162 -6.96 -4.41 -14.78
CA ALA A 162 -6.54 -5.73 -14.34
C ALA A 162 -7.73 -6.68 -14.16
N LYS A 163 -7.52 -7.90 -14.59
CA LYS A 163 -8.47 -9.00 -14.41
C LYS A 163 -7.91 -10.01 -13.43
N LEU A 164 -8.79 -10.58 -12.64
CA LEU A 164 -8.47 -11.70 -11.79
C LEU A 164 -8.05 -12.91 -12.64
N ARG A 165 -6.89 -13.49 -12.35
CA ARG A 165 -6.31 -14.64 -13.05
C ARG A 165 -6.34 -15.94 -12.22
N GLY A 166 -6.89 -15.87 -11.02
CA GLY A 166 -6.97 -16.97 -10.08
C GLY A 166 -6.23 -16.64 -8.78
N LEU A 167 -5.83 -17.68 -8.06
CA LEU A 167 -5.10 -17.55 -6.81
C LEU A 167 -3.63 -17.23 -7.01
N ASN A 168 -3.08 -16.47 -6.09
CA ASN A 168 -1.63 -16.26 -5.93
C ASN A 168 -0.97 -17.48 -5.29
N LEU A 169 -0.94 -18.61 -6.01
CA LEU A 169 -0.40 -19.86 -5.47
C LEU A 169 1.07 -19.75 -5.05
N VAL A 170 1.86 -18.88 -5.70
CA VAL A 170 3.26 -18.65 -5.33
C VAL A 170 3.35 -17.97 -3.98
N GLY A 171 2.58 -16.91 -3.76
CA GLY A 171 2.52 -16.20 -2.49
C GLY A 171 2.00 -17.09 -1.35
N ILE A 172 0.93 -17.85 -1.61
CA ILE A 172 0.35 -18.79 -0.66
C ILE A 172 1.40 -19.82 -0.20
N ARG A 173 2.13 -20.44 -1.14
CA ARG A 173 3.19 -21.42 -0.81
C ARG A 173 4.36 -20.80 -0.04
N ARG A 174 4.80 -19.60 -0.40
CA ARG A 174 5.90 -18.90 0.30
C ARG A 174 5.55 -18.53 1.75
N ASN A 175 4.28 -18.36 2.05
CA ASN A 175 3.80 -18.05 3.39
C ASN A 175 3.38 -19.31 4.18
N ASN A 176 3.80 -20.51 3.74
CA ASN A 176 3.65 -21.79 4.44
C ASN A 176 2.19 -22.19 4.76
N PHE A 177 1.23 -21.76 3.96
CA PHE A 177 -0.15 -22.25 4.10
C PHE A 177 -0.19 -23.77 3.87
N ASN A 178 -0.86 -24.48 4.76
CA ASN A 178 -1.03 -25.93 4.63
C ASN A 178 -2.06 -26.28 3.52
N LYS A 179 -2.13 -27.56 3.16
CA LYS A 179 -2.97 -28.01 2.06
C LYS A 179 -4.47 -27.80 2.33
N GLU A 180 -4.89 -27.92 3.58
CA GLU A 180 -6.28 -27.72 4.00
C GLU A 180 -6.68 -26.25 3.84
N ASP A 181 -5.84 -25.32 4.29
CA ASP A 181 -6.07 -23.88 4.13
C ASP A 181 -6.13 -23.49 2.66
N ILE A 182 -5.24 -24.03 1.82
CA ILE A 182 -5.26 -23.78 0.38
C ILE A 182 -6.58 -24.23 -0.24
N ASN A 183 -7.10 -25.37 0.15
CA ASN A 183 -8.38 -25.85 -0.36
C ASN A 183 -9.55 -24.95 0.09
N LYS A 184 -9.56 -24.51 1.36
CA LYS A 184 -10.56 -23.55 1.86
C LYS A 184 -10.51 -22.24 1.10
N ILE A 185 -9.30 -21.67 0.91
CA ILE A 185 -9.08 -20.44 0.16
C ILE A 185 -9.60 -20.59 -1.28
N ASN A 186 -9.30 -21.72 -1.94
CA ASN A 186 -9.77 -21.98 -3.30
C ASN A 186 -11.30 -22.04 -3.39
N THR A 187 -11.94 -22.77 -2.49
CA THR A 187 -13.41 -22.87 -2.44
C THR A 187 -14.05 -21.50 -2.24
N LEU A 188 -13.53 -20.70 -1.32
CA LEU A 188 -14.01 -19.34 -1.09
C LEU A 188 -13.83 -18.48 -2.35
N HIS A 189 -12.64 -18.52 -2.94
CA HIS A 189 -12.31 -17.73 -4.13
C HIS A 189 -13.22 -18.08 -5.32
N GLU A 190 -13.48 -19.36 -5.57
CA GLU A 190 -14.41 -19.83 -6.60
C GLU A 190 -15.84 -19.35 -6.36
N SER A 191 -16.28 -19.25 -5.10
CA SER A 191 -17.62 -18.75 -4.76
C SER A 191 -17.83 -17.27 -5.15
N PHE A 192 -16.76 -16.51 -5.36
CA PHE A 192 -16.77 -15.10 -5.75
C PHE A 192 -16.50 -14.87 -7.23
N ILE A 193 -15.85 -15.80 -7.93
CA ILE A 193 -15.61 -15.70 -9.38
C ILE A 193 -16.93 -15.77 -10.13
N GLY A 194 -17.19 -14.80 -11.01
CA GLY A 194 -18.40 -14.78 -11.85
C GLY A 194 -19.65 -14.16 -11.20
N LYS A 195 -19.56 -13.72 -9.94
CA LYS A 195 -20.58 -12.86 -9.36
C LYS A 195 -20.14 -11.41 -9.49
N ASP A 196 -21.00 -10.53 -9.97
CA ASP A 196 -20.81 -9.08 -9.84
C ASP A 196 -20.92 -8.72 -8.35
N ILE A 197 -19.81 -8.97 -7.64
CA ILE A 197 -19.71 -8.57 -6.25
C ILE A 197 -19.35 -7.09 -6.28
N ASN A 198 -20.37 -6.28 -6.06
CA ASN A 198 -20.18 -4.87 -5.75
C ASN A 198 -19.51 -4.79 -4.37
N LEU A 199 -18.16 -4.89 -4.35
CA LEU A 199 -17.33 -4.83 -3.15
C LEU A 199 -17.28 -3.39 -2.58
N SER A 200 -18.33 -2.60 -2.79
CA SER A 200 -18.45 -1.23 -2.27
C SER A 200 -18.66 -1.16 -0.76
N THR A 201 -18.86 -2.28 -0.08
CA THR A 201 -19.01 -2.30 1.38
C THR A 201 -17.75 -2.86 2.03
N LYS A 202 -16.94 -1.93 2.56
CA LYS A 202 -15.75 -2.15 3.38
C LYS A 202 -15.93 -3.27 4.42
N ASP A 203 -17.10 -3.35 5.01
CA ASP A 203 -17.46 -4.27 6.10
C ASP A 203 -17.56 -5.75 5.63
N LYS A 204 -17.91 -6.01 4.38
CA LYS A 204 -18.04 -7.38 3.86
C LYS A 204 -16.71 -8.01 3.46
N VAL A 205 -15.72 -7.21 3.05
CA VAL A 205 -14.38 -7.72 2.71
C VAL A 205 -13.60 -8.03 3.98
N GLU A 206 -13.74 -7.21 5.02
CA GLU A 206 -13.09 -7.44 6.31
C GLU A 206 -13.68 -8.65 7.05
N SER A 207 -14.98 -8.88 7.02
CA SER A 207 -15.64 -9.98 7.73
C SER A 207 -15.43 -11.38 7.12
N ILE A 208 -14.94 -11.47 5.90
CA ILE A 208 -14.73 -12.76 5.20
C ILE A 208 -13.33 -13.34 5.47
N PHE A 209 -12.38 -12.51 5.94
CA PHE A 209 -10.95 -12.85 5.99
C PHE A 209 -10.25 -12.56 7.32
N TYR A 210 -11.01 -12.28 8.39
CA TYR A 210 -10.52 -12.23 9.78
C TYR A 210 -11.13 -13.33 10.63
#